data_9353144b7f022791c1ca1a4d2df18b1c
#
_entry.id   9353144b7f022791c1ca1a4d2df18b1c
#
_cell.length_a   1.000
_cell.length_b   1.000
_cell.length_c   1.000
_cell.angle_alpha   90.00
_cell.angle_beta   90.00
_cell.angle_gamma   90.00
#
_symmetry.space_group_name_H-M   'P 1'
#
loop_
_entity.id
_entity.type
_entity.pdbx_description
1 polymer ?
#
loop_
_entity_poly.entity_id
_entity_poly.type
_entity_poly.pdbx_seq_one_letter_code
_entity_poly.pdbx_strand_id
1 'polypeptide(L)'
;MRNGEFLYCLHQNLGNDLIDSVYLFMEEDAELYFDSPKIKKVVRNKRPTYKEIFDFCNENLKDQICVVSNADIIFDDTLRYFKSIKMEKNFYALSRWEISTGDGKNWEIEPYDNAASQDSWIFKTPILTSDEMNYTMGVPGCDNKITYNMRELGYT
;
A
#
# COMPACT_ATOMS: atom_id res chain seq x y z
N MET A 1 5.10 -19.55 6.92
CA MET A 1 3.73 -19.06 6.99
C MET A 1 3.55 -17.66 6.35
N ARG A 2 4.31 -16.61 6.71
CA ARG A 2 4.16 -15.26 6.11
C ARG A 2 4.27 -15.20 4.57
N ASN A 3 5.14 -15.96 3.95
CA ASN A 3 5.27 -15.96 2.48
C ASN A 3 3.99 -16.45 1.77
N GLY A 4 3.25 -17.40 2.35
CA GLY A 4 1.97 -17.85 1.78
C GLY A 4 0.89 -16.79 1.82
N GLU A 5 0.85 -15.99 2.88
CA GLU A 5 -0.08 -14.89 3.06
C GLU A 5 0.19 -13.78 2.03
N PHE A 6 1.42 -13.35 1.87
CA PHE A 6 1.80 -12.34 0.87
C PHE A 6 1.47 -12.78 -0.56
N LEU A 7 1.74 -14.04 -0.90
CA LEU A 7 1.42 -14.60 -2.22
C LEU A 7 -0.10 -14.66 -2.44
N TYR A 8 -0.86 -15.01 -1.41
CA TYR A 8 -2.31 -15.02 -1.49
C TYR A 8 -2.88 -13.61 -1.70
N CYS A 9 -2.44 -12.63 -0.92
CA CYS A 9 -2.86 -11.24 -1.06
C CYS A 9 -2.48 -10.68 -2.45
N LEU A 10 -1.27 -10.95 -2.91
CA LEU A 10 -0.84 -10.57 -4.25
C LEU A 10 -1.75 -11.17 -5.32
N HIS A 11 -2.04 -12.46 -5.24
CA HIS A 11 -2.92 -13.14 -6.20
C HIS A 11 -4.32 -12.50 -6.25
N GLN A 12 -4.91 -12.21 -5.10
CA GLN A 12 -6.22 -11.55 -5.01
C GLN A 12 -6.18 -10.14 -5.65
N ASN A 13 -5.16 -9.36 -5.35
CA ASN A 13 -5.00 -8.01 -5.90
C ASN A 13 -4.75 -8.02 -7.42
N LEU A 14 -4.06 -9.02 -7.95
CA LEU A 14 -3.88 -9.17 -9.40
C LEU A 14 -5.20 -9.48 -10.12
N GLY A 15 -6.12 -10.17 -9.46
CA GLY A 15 -7.48 -10.44 -9.96
C GLY A 15 -8.43 -9.25 -9.87
N ASN A 16 -8.07 -8.17 -9.19
CA ASN A 16 -8.92 -7.00 -9.03
C ASN A 16 -8.81 -6.09 -10.27
N ASP A 17 -9.92 -5.89 -10.99
CA ASP A 17 -9.98 -5.06 -12.21
C ASP A 17 -9.80 -3.55 -11.96
N LEU A 18 -9.87 -3.13 -10.69
CA LEU A 18 -9.61 -1.74 -10.29
C LEU A 18 -8.11 -1.43 -10.13
N ILE A 19 -7.26 -2.45 -10.16
CA ILE A 19 -5.80 -2.34 -10.05
C ILE A 19 -5.18 -2.58 -11.43
N ASP A 20 -4.57 -1.54 -11.99
CA ASP A 20 -3.94 -1.60 -13.31
C ASP A 20 -2.55 -2.23 -13.25
N SER A 21 -1.78 -1.97 -12.20
CA SER A 21 -0.42 -2.47 -12.01
C SER A 21 -0.06 -2.62 -10.54
N VAL A 22 0.77 -3.61 -10.23
CA VAL A 22 1.33 -3.85 -8.89
C VAL A 22 2.84 -3.75 -8.97
N TYR A 23 3.43 -2.76 -8.30
CA TYR A 23 4.86 -2.54 -8.20
C TYR A 23 5.38 -3.20 -6.93
N LEU A 24 6.12 -4.28 -7.07
CA LEU A 24 6.71 -5.02 -5.96
C LEU A 24 8.10 -4.50 -5.66
N PHE A 25 8.24 -3.76 -4.57
CA PHE A 25 9.54 -3.36 -4.05
C PHE A 25 10.19 -4.54 -3.34
N MET A 26 11.27 -5.05 -3.93
CA MET A 26 11.95 -6.28 -3.48
C MET A 26 13.39 -5.96 -3.07
N GLU A 27 13.83 -6.59 -1.98
CA GLU A 27 15.21 -6.45 -1.51
C GLU A 27 16.17 -7.27 -2.39
N GLU A 28 15.69 -8.35 -3.00
CA GLU A 28 16.42 -9.18 -3.96
C GLU A 28 15.52 -9.59 -5.12
N ASP A 29 16.11 -9.90 -6.27
CA ASP A 29 15.34 -10.39 -7.42
C ASP A 29 15.02 -11.88 -7.24
N ALA A 30 13.86 -12.13 -6.64
CA ALA A 30 13.33 -13.47 -6.48
C ALA A 30 12.34 -13.82 -7.61
N GLU A 31 12.29 -15.10 -7.95
CA GLU A 31 11.24 -15.60 -8.84
C GLU A 31 9.87 -15.52 -8.17
N LEU A 32 8.88 -15.09 -8.94
CA LEU A 32 7.48 -15.07 -8.52
C LEU A 32 6.76 -16.26 -9.14
N TYR A 33 5.90 -16.89 -8.36
CA TYR A 33 5.06 -18.03 -8.83
C TYR A 33 3.91 -17.59 -9.74
N PHE A 34 3.76 -16.29 -10.01
CA PHE A 34 2.72 -15.73 -10.85
C PHE A 34 3.33 -15.05 -12.05
N ASP A 35 2.79 -15.35 -13.22
CA ASP A 35 3.04 -14.61 -14.44
C ASP A 35 1.82 -13.72 -14.71
N SER A 36 1.97 -12.41 -14.49
CA SER A 36 0.91 -11.43 -14.73
C SER A 36 1.50 -10.15 -15.32
N PRO A 37 0.90 -9.62 -16.41
CA PRO A 37 1.36 -8.37 -17.00
C PRO A 37 1.22 -7.15 -16.06
N LYS A 38 0.38 -7.27 -15.00
CA LYS A 38 0.23 -6.25 -13.98
C LYS A 38 1.45 -6.14 -13.05
N ILE A 39 2.25 -7.20 -12.91
CA ILE A 39 3.39 -7.21 -11.99
C ILE A 39 4.58 -6.44 -12.59
N LYS A 40 5.12 -5.53 -11.79
CA LYS A 40 6.35 -4.79 -12.07
C LYS A 40 7.30 -4.93 -10.88
N LYS A 41 8.42 -5.63 -11.06
CA LYS A 41 9.45 -5.76 -10.01
C LYS A 41 10.30 -4.49 -9.92
N VAL A 42 10.53 -4.03 -8.71
CA VAL A 42 11.41 -2.89 -8.40
C VAL A 42 12.44 -3.36 -7.38
N VAL A 43 13.57 -3.88 -7.86
CA VAL A 43 14.64 -4.42 -7.01
C VAL A 43 15.50 -3.27 -6.47
N ARG A 44 15.73 -3.21 -5.17
CA ARG A 44 16.43 -2.12 -4.47
C ARG A 44 17.63 -2.58 -3.62
N ASN A 45 17.85 -3.87 -3.43
CA ASN A 45 18.88 -4.47 -2.56
C ASN A 45 18.80 -4.04 -1.08
N LYS A 46 17.72 -3.41 -0.70
CA LYS A 46 17.39 -2.98 0.67
C LYS A 46 15.90 -2.71 0.77
N ARG A 47 15.38 -2.71 1.99
CA ARG A 47 14.00 -2.31 2.23
C ARG A 47 13.84 -0.81 1.92
N PRO A 48 12.85 -0.42 1.10
CA PRO A 48 12.67 0.97 0.69
C PRO A 48 12.21 1.86 1.85
N THR A 49 12.54 3.14 1.76
CA THR A 49 11.96 4.17 2.62
C THR A 49 10.68 4.73 1.99
N TYR A 50 9.83 5.39 2.79
CA TYR A 50 8.64 6.07 2.23
C TYR A 50 9.03 7.11 1.17
N LYS A 51 10.11 7.86 1.41
CA LYS A 51 10.61 8.83 0.43
C LYS A 51 10.94 8.17 -0.90
N GLU A 52 11.69 7.06 -0.89
CA GLU A 52 12.05 6.32 -2.11
C GLU A 52 10.84 5.80 -2.87
N ILE A 53 9.80 5.35 -2.16
CA ILE A 53 8.54 4.88 -2.78
C ILE A 53 7.79 6.05 -3.42
N PHE A 54 7.63 7.17 -2.72
CA PHE A 54 6.90 8.33 -3.23
C PHE A 54 7.63 9.01 -4.38
N ASP A 55 8.96 9.14 -4.31
CA ASP A 55 9.77 9.66 -5.41
C ASP A 55 9.64 8.76 -6.65
N PHE A 56 9.68 7.44 -6.47
CA PHE A 56 9.42 6.48 -7.55
C PHE A 56 8.02 6.68 -8.18
N CYS A 57 6.98 6.87 -7.38
CA CYS A 57 5.63 7.13 -7.88
C CYS A 57 5.59 8.45 -8.68
N ASN A 58 6.23 9.50 -8.20
CA ASN A 58 6.30 10.78 -8.89
C ASN A 58 7.02 10.70 -10.24
N GLU A 59 8.09 9.91 -10.32
CA GLU A 59 8.89 9.76 -11.52
C GLU A 59 8.20 8.89 -12.59
N ASN A 60 7.49 7.85 -12.17
CA ASN A 60 7.03 6.79 -13.06
C ASN A 60 5.51 6.76 -13.27
N LEU A 61 4.71 7.36 -12.38
CA LEU A 61 3.25 7.24 -12.34
C LEU A 61 2.58 8.63 -12.32
N LYS A 62 2.79 9.42 -13.37
CA LYS A 62 2.26 10.79 -13.44
C LYS A 62 0.74 10.81 -13.54
N ASP A 63 0.10 11.68 -12.75
CA ASP A 63 -1.35 11.88 -12.71
C ASP A 63 -2.16 10.62 -12.36
N GLN A 64 -1.52 9.63 -11.68
CA GLN A 64 -2.17 8.40 -11.29
C GLN A 64 -2.61 8.43 -9.81
N ILE A 65 -3.67 7.69 -9.50
CA ILE A 65 -4.00 7.32 -8.13
C ILE A 65 -3.12 6.15 -7.75
N CYS A 66 -2.32 6.34 -6.72
CA CYS A 66 -1.38 5.35 -6.21
C CYS A 66 -1.81 4.86 -4.83
N VAL A 67 -1.61 3.58 -4.59
CA VAL A 67 -1.76 2.97 -3.28
C VAL A 67 -0.41 2.41 -2.85
N VAL A 68 0.10 2.85 -1.71
CA VAL A 68 1.22 2.21 -1.02
C VAL A 68 0.65 1.39 0.12
N SER A 69 1.03 0.13 0.23
CA SER A 69 0.44 -0.76 1.22
C SER A 69 1.42 -1.81 1.72
N ASN A 70 1.13 -2.37 2.89
CA ASN A 70 1.74 -3.60 3.34
C ASN A 70 1.38 -4.75 2.38
N ALA A 71 2.24 -5.79 2.32
CA ALA A 71 2.09 -6.88 1.36
C ALA A 71 0.98 -7.90 1.72
N ASP A 72 0.44 -7.80 2.91
CA ASP A 72 -0.60 -8.66 3.49
C ASP A 72 -2.01 -8.04 3.42
N ILE A 73 -2.22 -7.05 2.55
CA ILE A 73 -3.50 -6.38 2.35
C ILE A 73 -4.15 -6.81 1.04
N ILE A 74 -5.44 -7.12 1.10
CA ILE A 74 -6.30 -7.35 -0.06
C ILE A 74 -7.21 -6.13 -0.23
N PHE A 75 -7.32 -5.65 -1.46
CA PHE A 75 -8.23 -4.56 -1.82
C PHE A 75 -9.48 -5.11 -2.49
N ASP A 76 -10.60 -4.60 -2.07
CA ASP A 76 -11.90 -4.93 -2.63
C ASP A 76 -12.43 -3.86 -3.59
N ASP A 77 -13.68 -3.98 -3.95
CA ASP A 77 -14.40 -3.07 -4.84
C ASP A 77 -14.48 -1.62 -4.35
N THR A 78 -14.21 -1.35 -3.07
CA THR A 78 -14.27 0.00 -2.51
C THR A 78 -13.22 0.93 -3.08
N LEU A 79 -12.18 0.42 -3.71
CA LEU A 79 -11.22 1.22 -4.49
C LEU A 79 -11.90 2.11 -5.55
N ARG A 80 -13.07 1.73 -6.05
CA ARG A 80 -13.85 2.53 -7.01
C ARG A 80 -14.17 3.94 -6.50
N TYR A 81 -14.31 4.12 -5.20
CA TYR A 81 -14.65 5.42 -4.61
C TYR A 81 -13.55 6.46 -4.83
N PHE A 82 -12.29 6.04 -4.91
CA PHE A 82 -11.17 6.96 -5.14
C PHE A 82 -11.15 7.58 -6.55
N LYS A 83 -11.94 7.02 -7.50
CA LYS A 83 -12.15 7.61 -8.83
C LYS A 83 -13.12 8.80 -8.81
N SER A 84 -13.95 8.93 -7.77
CA SER A 84 -15.01 9.93 -7.67
C SER A 84 -14.82 10.98 -6.57
N ILE A 85 -13.85 10.79 -5.69
CA ILE A 85 -13.55 11.75 -4.62
C ILE A 85 -12.39 12.68 -5.00
N LYS A 86 -12.29 13.78 -4.28
CA LYS A 86 -11.21 14.75 -4.48
C LYS A 86 -9.88 14.15 -4.00
N MET A 87 -8.92 14.03 -4.90
CA MET A 87 -7.60 13.49 -4.61
C MET A 87 -6.52 14.57 -4.39
N GLU A 88 -6.74 15.80 -4.91
CA GLU A 88 -5.77 16.88 -4.80
C GLU A 88 -5.58 17.31 -3.35
N LYS A 89 -4.33 17.27 -2.87
CA LYS A 89 -3.95 17.55 -1.49
C LYS A 89 -4.65 16.70 -0.42
N ASN A 90 -5.21 15.56 -0.82
CA ASN A 90 -5.71 14.56 0.11
C ASN A 90 -4.78 13.35 0.15
N PHE A 91 -4.54 12.85 1.35
CA PHE A 91 -3.74 11.67 1.63
C PHE A 91 -4.54 10.75 2.55
N TYR A 92 -5.08 9.68 1.99
CA TYR A 92 -5.96 8.78 2.72
C TYR A 92 -5.14 7.68 3.37
N ALA A 93 -5.04 7.70 4.69
CA ALA A 93 -4.44 6.63 5.48
C ALA A 93 -5.55 5.68 5.95
N LEU A 94 -5.49 4.44 5.53
CA LEU A 94 -6.51 3.44 5.78
C LEU A 94 -6.05 2.42 6.81
N SER A 95 -6.91 2.16 7.78
CA SER A 95 -6.86 0.96 8.59
C SER A 95 -7.38 -0.23 7.78
N ARG A 96 -7.48 -1.40 8.39
CA ARG A 96 -7.87 -2.65 7.73
C ARG A 96 -9.13 -3.26 8.35
N TRP A 97 -9.70 -4.21 7.64
CA TRP A 97 -10.57 -5.23 8.20
C TRP A 97 -9.73 -6.48 8.48
N GLU A 98 -9.93 -7.08 9.63
CA GLU A 98 -9.27 -8.34 9.96
C GLU A 98 -10.17 -9.51 9.55
N ILE A 99 -9.54 -10.55 9.02
CA ILE A 99 -10.19 -11.80 8.69
C ILE A 99 -9.76 -12.81 9.74
N SER A 100 -10.69 -13.29 10.53
CA SER A 100 -10.44 -14.30 11.54
C SER A 100 -11.24 -15.56 11.28
N THR A 101 -10.79 -16.69 11.84
CA THR A 101 -11.53 -17.94 11.89
C THR A 101 -11.81 -18.25 13.35
N GLY A 102 -12.79 -17.55 13.95
CA GLY A 102 -13.06 -17.63 15.37
C GLY A 102 -13.33 -19.05 15.89
N ASP A 103 -13.98 -19.89 15.09
CA ASP A 103 -14.25 -21.30 15.39
C ASP A 103 -13.45 -22.29 14.49
N GLY A 104 -12.57 -21.78 13.64
CA GLY A 104 -11.81 -22.54 12.65
C GLY A 104 -12.65 -23.07 11.47
N LYS A 105 -13.91 -22.65 11.33
CA LYS A 105 -14.84 -23.12 10.29
C LYS A 105 -15.42 -22.00 9.45
N ASN A 106 -15.69 -20.86 10.06
CA ASN A 106 -16.27 -19.71 9.38
C ASN A 106 -15.31 -18.55 9.39
N TRP A 107 -15.28 -17.80 8.29
CA TRP A 107 -14.53 -16.55 8.19
C TRP A 107 -15.38 -15.43 8.78
N GLU A 108 -14.83 -14.74 9.77
CA GLU A 108 -15.41 -13.52 10.34
C GLU A 108 -14.58 -12.35 9.86
N ILE A 109 -15.25 -11.29 9.41
CA ILE A 109 -14.60 -10.07 8.92
C ILE A 109 -15.02 -8.94 9.84
N GLU A 110 -14.07 -8.38 10.55
CA GLU A 110 -14.31 -7.30 11.52
C GLU A 110 -13.42 -6.09 11.24
N PRO A 111 -13.95 -4.85 11.43
CA PRO A 111 -13.09 -3.66 11.34
C PRO A 111 -12.06 -3.68 12.46
N TYR A 112 -10.81 -3.44 12.10
CA TYR A 112 -9.76 -3.23 13.09
C TYR A 112 -9.93 -1.81 13.68
N ASP A 113 -10.52 -1.74 14.87
CA ASP A 113 -10.85 -0.47 15.55
C ASP A 113 -9.60 0.14 16.22
N ASN A 114 -8.61 0.51 15.43
CA ASN A 114 -7.42 1.21 15.87
C ASN A 114 -6.96 2.23 14.81
N ALA A 115 -7.39 3.46 14.97
CA ALA A 115 -7.02 4.56 14.07
C ALA A 115 -5.50 4.87 14.04
N ALA A 116 -4.75 4.38 15.02
CA ALA A 116 -3.29 4.53 15.08
C ALA A 116 -2.54 3.42 14.32
N SER A 117 -3.25 2.51 13.64
CA SER A 117 -2.66 1.46 12.81
C SER A 117 -3.18 1.61 11.39
N GLN A 118 -2.32 2.07 10.49
CA GLN A 118 -2.65 2.18 9.07
C GLN A 118 -1.76 1.23 8.28
N ASP A 119 -2.37 0.59 7.29
CA ASP A 119 -1.72 -0.43 6.47
C ASP A 119 -1.67 -0.07 4.99
N SER A 120 -2.37 1.02 4.60
CA SER A 120 -2.44 1.49 3.22
C SER A 120 -2.58 3.01 3.15
N TRP A 121 -1.93 3.60 2.15
CA TRP A 121 -1.95 5.05 1.91
C TRP A 121 -2.28 5.32 0.46
N ILE A 122 -3.34 6.11 0.22
CA ILE A 122 -3.85 6.41 -1.12
C ILE A 122 -3.70 7.90 -1.40
N PHE A 123 -3.12 8.21 -2.54
CA PHE A 123 -2.84 9.58 -2.98
C PHE A 123 -2.83 9.67 -4.51
N LYS A 124 -2.81 10.89 -5.01
CA LYS A 124 -2.59 11.16 -6.43
C LYS A 124 -1.22 11.78 -6.66
N THR A 125 -0.52 11.31 -7.66
CA THR A 125 0.77 11.89 -8.08
C THR A 125 0.56 13.16 -8.90
N PRO A 126 1.48 14.16 -8.80
CA PRO A 126 2.65 14.15 -7.94
C PRO A 126 2.29 14.42 -6.47
N ILE A 127 2.98 13.72 -5.56
CA ILE A 127 2.88 13.91 -4.11
C ILE A 127 4.12 14.64 -3.60
N LEU A 128 3.98 15.54 -2.62
CA LEU A 128 5.11 16.20 -1.99
C LEU A 128 5.89 15.22 -1.12
N THR A 129 7.21 15.34 -1.15
CA THR A 129 8.13 14.55 -0.33
C THR A 129 9.07 15.45 0.47
N SER A 130 9.58 14.95 1.58
CA SER A 130 10.61 15.61 2.39
C SER A 130 11.66 14.61 2.85
N ASP A 131 12.82 15.10 3.28
CA ASP A 131 13.89 14.25 3.78
C ASP A 131 13.51 13.55 5.10
N GLU A 132 12.53 14.09 5.81
CA GLU A 132 11.97 13.46 7.02
C GLU A 132 11.23 12.14 6.77
N MET A 133 10.91 11.84 5.53
CA MET A 133 10.30 10.57 5.10
C MET A 133 11.35 9.48 4.79
N ASN A 134 12.64 9.77 5.01
CA ASN A 134 13.72 8.84 4.73
C ASN A 134 13.88 7.80 5.85
N TYR A 135 12.81 7.07 6.14
CA TYR A 135 12.78 5.94 7.06
C TYR A 135 12.02 4.77 6.44
N THR A 136 12.39 3.57 6.87
CA THR A 136 11.93 2.32 6.29
C THR A 136 10.47 2.03 6.60
N MET A 137 9.71 1.61 5.61
CA MET A 137 8.36 1.07 5.79
C MET A 137 8.39 -0.25 6.59
N GLY A 138 7.37 -0.49 7.42
CA GLY A 138 7.22 -1.73 8.20
C GLY A 138 8.04 -1.76 9.49
N VAL A 139 8.51 -0.62 9.98
CA VAL A 139 9.06 -0.48 11.34
C VAL A 139 8.00 0.08 12.29
N PRO A 140 8.02 -0.26 13.59
CA PRO A 140 7.01 0.22 14.53
C PRO A 140 6.86 1.75 14.51
N GLY A 141 5.64 2.24 14.37
CA GLY A 141 5.28 3.67 14.36
C GLY A 141 5.53 4.39 13.03
N CYS A 142 5.98 3.70 11.99
CA CYS A 142 6.21 4.30 10.68
C CYS A 142 4.90 4.80 10.03
N ASP A 143 3.80 4.11 10.27
CA ASP A 143 2.45 4.41 9.81
C ASP A 143 1.94 5.75 10.34
N ASN A 144 2.03 5.98 11.65
CA ASN A 144 1.67 7.25 12.25
C ASN A 144 2.61 8.39 11.82
N LYS A 145 3.90 8.09 11.68
CA LYS A 145 4.90 9.07 11.28
C LYS A 145 4.66 9.56 9.85
N ILE A 146 4.34 8.69 8.91
CA ILE A 146 4.07 9.12 7.53
C ILE A 146 2.82 9.99 7.45
N THR A 147 1.77 9.64 8.18
CA THR A 147 0.55 10.44 8.26
C THR A 147 0.83 11.83 8.85
N TYR A 148 1.67 11.90 9.90
CA TYR A 148 2.12 13.16 10.47
C TYR A 148 2.91 14.00 9.44
N ASN A 149 3.92 13.41 8.77
CA ASN A 149 4.72 14.11 7.76
C ASN A 149 3.86 14.68 6.63
N MET A 150 2.84 13.94 6.17
CA MET A 150 1.94 14.40 5.11
C MET A 150 1.09 15.59 5.58
N ARG A 151 0.63 15.60 6.83
CA ARG A 151 -0.06 16.77 7.42
C ARG A 151 0.83 18.01 7.45
N GLU A 152 2.10 17.87 7.86
CA GLU A 152 3.06 18.99 7.87
C GLU A 152 3.30 19.55 6.44
N LEU A 153 3.17 18.73 5.42
CA LEU A 153 3.23 19.15 4.01
C LEU A 153 1.91 19.72 3.47
N GLY A 154 0.89 19.84 4.32
CA GLY A 154 -0.41 20.45 4.00
C GLY A 154 -1.40 19.53 3.32
N TYR A 155 -1.25 18.22 3.47
CA TYR A 155 -2.29 17.24 3.09
C TYR A 155 -3.34 17.10 4.19
N THR A 156 -4.56 16.77 3.77
CA THR A 156 -5.70 16.46 4.64
C THR A 156 -6.17 15.03 4.46
#